data_56283d21c45ea2f41ecfed15a35e800b
#
_entry.id   56283d21c45ea2f41ecfed15a35e800b
#
_cell.length_a   1.000
_cell.length_b   1.000
_cell.length_c   1.000
_cell.angle_alpha   90.00
_cell.angle_beta   90.00
_cell.angle_gamma   90.00
#
_symmetry.space_group_name_H-M   'P 1'
#
loop_
_entity.id
_entity.type
_entity.pdbx_description
1 polymer ?
#
loop_
_entity_poly.entity_id
_entity_poly.type
_entity_poly.pdbx_seq_one_letter_code
_entity_poly.pdbx_strand_id
1 'polypeptide(L)'
;RILSEPNALYSTDGEATQDRRPLVLLFSGQGTQYPGMGTELFRNEPVFRNAMLECSRLIGPVAGHDSLIDILYSQNEETGNLVNQTAISQVALFTFEYSMTRLLESYGVKPSGLVGHSIGEYVAACEAGVFSLEDAILLVKERGRLMQSMQDGTMIAIPLPEKTVREMLPEALHLAVVNGPNISIVSGTRGDMEMFENRLEEKGIMFRRMVTSH
;
A
#
# COMPACT_ATOMS: atom_id res chain seq x y z
N ARG A 1 18.10 26.82 -0.70
CA ARG A 1 19.49 26.39 -1.04
C ARG A 1 19.57 25.54 -2.31
N ILE A 2 18.47 24.94 -2.74
CA ILE A 2 18.39 24.17 -4.03
C ILE A 2 18.41 25.11 -5.25
N LEU A 3 18.06 26.37 -5.10
CA LEU A 3 17.96 27.35 -6.19
C LEU A 3 19.30 28.03 -6.57
N SER A 4 20.42 27.64 -5.96
CA SER A 4 21.74 28.25 -6.24
C SER A 4 22.64 27.43 -7.17
N GLU A 5 22.21 26.29 -7.69
CA GLU A 5 22.97 25.50 -8.66
C GLU A 5 22.31 25.53 -10.04
N PRO A 6 22.96 26.17 -11.03
CA PRO A 6 22.38 26.38 -12.38
C PRO A 6 22.25 25.10 -13.23
N ASN A 7 22.58 23.92 -12.72
CA ASN A 7 22.55 22.64 -13.43
C ASN A 7 21.67 21.55 -12.81
N ALA A 8 20.74 21.90 -11.93
CA ALA A 8 19.77 20.92 -11.43
C ALA A 8 18.75 20.60 -12.54
N LEU A 9 18.86 19.43 -13.11
CA LEU A 9 18.03 18.90 -14.22
C LEU A 9 16.51 18.85 -13.93
N TYR A 10 16.07 19.28 -12.74
CA TYR A 10 14.67 19.20 -12.28
C TYR A 10 14.19 20.44 -11.49
N SER A 11 14.84 21.59 -11.60
CA SER A 11 14.29 22.83 -11.05
C SER A 11 13.39 23.50 -12.08
N THR A 12 12.12 23.67 -11.73
CA THR A 12 11.21 24.54 -12.47
C THR A 12 11.00 25.81 -11.65
N ASP A 13 11.34 26.97 -12.23
CA ASP A 13 10.97 28.25 -11.66
C ASP A 13 9.48 28.48 -11.90
N GLY A 14 8.74 28.66 -10.82
CA GLY A 14 7.31 28.99 -10.86
C GLY A 14 7.02 30.13 -9.90
N GLU A 15 6.19 31.09 -10.30
CA GLU A 15 5.63 32.07 -9.38
C GLU A 15 4.67 31.37 -8.43
N ALA A 16 4.89 31.52 -7.13
CA ALA A 16 3.95 31.06 -6.11
C ALA A 16 2.65 31.87 -6.25
N THR A 17 1.61 31.25 -6.76
CA THR A 17 0.27 31.86 -6.76
C THR A 17 -0.21 31.98 -5.31
N GLN A 18 -0.82 33.10 -4.94
CA GLN A 18 -1.42 33.31 -3.60
C GLN A 18 -2.58 32.35 -3.31
N ASP A 19 -3.15 31.73 -4.33
CA ASP A 19 -4.22 30.74 -4.20
C ASP A 19 -3.61 29.39 -3.78
N ARG A 20 -3.86 29.02 -2.53
CA ARG A 20 -3.52 27.68 -2.04
C ARG A 20 -4.38 26.65 -2.80
N ARG A 21 -3.76 25.90 -3.71
CA ARG A 21 -4.43 24.78 -4.34
C ARG A 21 -4.76 23.71 -3.30
N PRO A 22 -5.97 23.13 -3.34
CA PRO A 22 -6.30 22.01 -2.46
C PRO A 22 -5.34 20.85 -2.72
N LEU A 23 -4.78 20.30 -1.64
CA LEU A 23 -3.89 19.15 -1.68
C LEU A 23 -4.66 17.92 -1.23
N VAL A 24 -4.53 16.82 -1.96
CA VAL A 24 -5.07 15.52 -1.58
C VAL A 24 -3.91 14.54 -1.39
N LEU A 25 -3.86 13.84 -0.26
CA LEU A 25 -2.94 12.73 -0.06
C LEU A 25 -3.61 11.44 -0.54
N LEU A 26 -2.85 10.65 -1.29
CA LEU A 26 -3.27 9.32 -1.74
C LEU A 26 -2.38 8.27 -1.07
N PHE A 27 -3.03 7.33 -0.39
CA PHE A 27 -2.38 6.23 0.30
C PHE A 27 -2.47 4.96 -0.54
N SER A 28 -1.34 4.29 -0.69
CA SER A 28 -1.22 3.13 -1.56
C SER A 28 -1.79 1.86 -0.93
N GLY A 29 -1.95 0.83 -1.76
CA GLY A 29 -2.33 -0.52 -1.32
C GLY A 29 -1.14 -1.47 -1.24
N GLN A 30 -1.42 -2.71 -0.81
CA GLN A 30 -0.45 -3.80 -0.79
C GLN A 30 0.18 -4.02 -2.17
N GLY A 31 1.49 -4.28 -2.19
CA GLY A 31 2.30 -4.45 -3.39
C GLY A 31 3.34 -3.34 -3.59
N THR A 32 3.28 -2.28 -2.79
CA THR A 32 4.24 -1.16 -2.84
C THR A 32 5.34 -1.26 -1.77
N GLN A 33 5.23 -2.21 -0.83
CA GLN A 33 6.23 -2.47 0.20
C GLN A 33 7.50 -3.09 -0.40
N TYR A 34 8.63 -2.82 0.25
CA TYR A 34 9.92 -3.45 -0.05
C TYR A 34 10.84 -3.42 1.18
N PRO A 35 11.80 -4.36 1.29
CA PRO A 35 12.77 -4.35 2.38
C PRO A 35 13.54 -3.02 2.42
N GLY A 36 13.70 -2.44 3.59
CA GLY A 36 14.43 -1.18 3.78
C GLY A 36 13.70 0.08 3.32
N MET A 37 12.39 0.02 3.05
CA MET A 37 11.63 1.21 2.66
C MET A 37 11.76 2.33 3.69
N GLY A 38 12.13 3.53 3.22
CA GLY A 38 12.28 4.70 4.08
C GLY A 38 13.53 4.70 4.98
N THR A 39 14.53 3.84 4.73
CA THR A 39 15.77 3.76 5.55
C THR A 39 16.42 5.13 5.75
N GLU A 40 16.55 5.93 4.70
CA GLU A 40 17.17 7.26 4.80
C GLU A 40 16.31 8.24 5.60
N LEU A 41 14.98 8.17 5.46
CA LEU A 41 14.06 8.96 6.28
C LEU A 41 14.14 8.55 7.75
N PHE A 42 14.17 7.25 8.01
CA PHE A 42 14.29 6.73 9.37
C PHE A 42 15.60 7.18 10.05
N ARG A 43 16.69 7.26 9.29
CA ARG A 43 17.99 7.73 9.81
C ARG A 43 18.04 9.22 10.04
N ASN A 44 17.51 10.00 9.10
CA ASN A 44 17.77 11.44 9.02
C ASN A 44 16.61 12.32 9.51
N GLU A 45 15.36 11.80 9.52
CA GLU A 45 14.16 12.57 9.86
C GLU A 45 13.58 12.14 11.21
N PRO A 46 13.82 12.91 12.28
CA PRO A 46 13.37 12.52 13.64
C PRO A 46 11.86 12.35 13.75
N VAL A 47 11.06 13.16 13.05
CA VAL A 47 9.60 13.08 13.09
C VAL A 47 9.12 11.76 12.49
N PHE A 48 9.64 11.40 11.31
CA PHE A 48 9.33 10.12 10.66
C PHE A 48 9.73 8.94 11.54
N ARG A 49 10.97 8.96 12.05
CA ARG A 49 11.49 7.88 12.91
C ARG A 49 10.64 7.69 14.17
N ASN A 50 10.27 8.77 14.84
CA ASN A 50 9.47 8.69 16.07
C ASN A 50 8.09 8.10 15.80
N ALA A 51 7.42 8.49 14.71
CA ALA A 51 6.16 7.90 14.29
C ALA A 51 6.28 6.41 13.95
N MET A 52 7.34 6.02 13.23
CA MET A 52 7.64 4.60 12.94
C MET A 52 7.82 3.79 14.23
N LEU A 53 8.56 4.31 15.19
CA LEU A 53 8.80 3.65 16.48
C LEU A 53 7.53 3.57 17.33
N GLU A 54 6.69 4.61 17.33
CA GLU A 54 5.40 4.61 18.01
C GLU A 54 4.48 3.53 17.46
N CYS A 55 4.29 3.48 16.14
CA CYS A 55 3.50 2.44 15.50
C CYS A 55 4.06 1.04 15.80
N SER A 56 5.38 0.87 15.65
CA SER A 56 6.04 -0.42 15.93
C SER A 56 5.84 -0.88 17.38
N ARG A 57 5.88 0.03 18.34
CA ARG A 57 5.58 -0.27 19.75
C ARG A 57 4.13 -0.72 19.94
N LEU A 58 3.17 -0.08 19.28
CA LEU A 58 1.75 -0.44 19.35
C LEU A 58 1.47 -1.79 18.67
N ILE A 59 2.17 -2.10 17.58
CA ILE A 59 2.10 -3.40 16.90
C ILE A 59 2.62 -4.51 17.82
N GLY A 60 3.71 -4.25 18.57
CA GLY A 60 4.39 -5.22 19.40
C GLY A 60 5.17 -6.27 18.58
N PRO A 61 5.53 -7.40 19.20
CA PRO A 61 6.23 -8.48 18.52
C PRO A 61 5.45 -9.03 17.32
N VAL A 62 6.17 -9.32 16.22
CA VAL A 62 5.58 -9.78 14.97
C VAL A 62 6.51 -10.75 14.25
N ALA A 63 5.96 -11.85 13.71
CA ALA A 63 6.69 -12.89 12.97
C ALA A 63 7.96 -13.42 13.68
N GLY A 64 7.92 -13.52 15.01
CA GLY A 64 9.08 -14.00 15.81
C GLY A 64 10.18 -12.97 16.06
N HIS A 65 9.97 -11.71 15.66
CA HIS A 65 10.85 -10.58 15.92
C HIS A 65 10.25 -9.65 16.98
N ASP A 66 11.10 -8.95 17.72
CA ASP A 66 10.68 -8.07 18.82
C ASP A 66 9.91 -6.84 18.29
N SER A 67 10.19 -6.41 17.06
CA SER A 67 9.55 -5.24 16.46
C SER A 67 9.44 -5.33 14.94
N LEU A 68 8.51 -4.53 14.38
CA LEU A 68 8.43 -4.33 12.93
C LEU A 68 9.71 -3.69 12.35
N ILE A 69 10.38 -2.86 13.14
CA ILE A 69 11.62 -2.16 12.75
C ILE A 69 12.74 -3.16 12.47
N ASP A 70 12.81 -4.25 13.24
CA ASP A 70 13.82 -5.31 13.07
C ASP A 70 13.66 -6.02 11.71
N ILE A 71 12.42 -6.14 11.23
CA ILE A 71 12.12 -6.70 9.91
C ILE A 71 12.44 -5.70 8.80
N LEU A 72 11.90 -4.48 8.89
CA LEU A 72 12.01 -3.48 7.83
C LEU A 72 13.46 -3.08 7.52
N TYR A 73 14.30 -2.97 8.56
CA TYR A 73 15.68 -2.49 8.42
C TYR A 73 16.72 -3.59 8.71
N SER A 74 16.30 -4.85 8.60
CA SER A 74 17.20 -5.99 8.72
C SER A 74 18.30 -5.98 7.66
N GLN A 75 19.51 -6.35 8.06
CA GLN A 75 20.60 -6.63 7.13
C GLN A 75 20.55 -8.08 6.61
N ASN A 76 19.72 -8.93 7.21
CA ASN A 76 19.47 -10.28 6.73
C ASN A 76 18.35 -10.23 5.69
N GLU A 77 18.64 -10.70 4.47
CA GLU A 77 17.72 -10.68 3.35
C GLU A 77 16.45 -11.51 3.61
N GLU A 78 16.60 -12.68 4.25
CA GLU A 78 15.48 -13.55 4.59
C GLU A 78 14.52 -12.87 5.56
N THR A 79 15.04 -12.22 6.60
CA THR A 79 14.26 -11.45 7.56
C THR A 79 13.60 -10.24 6.87
N GLY A 80 14.35 -9.49 6.06
CA GLY A 80 13.80 -8.34 5.32
C GLY A 80 12.66 -8.72 4.38
N ASN A 81 12.75 -9.89 3.75
CA ASN A 81 11.72 -10.39 2.84
C ASN A 81 10.40 -10.78 3.54
N LEU A 82 10.38 -10.90 4.87
CA LEU A 82 9.13 -11.09 5.62
C LEU A 82 8.13 -9.95 5.38
N VAL A 83 8.60 -8.76 4.99
CA VAL A 83 7.72 -7.63 4.64
C VAL A 83 6.73 -7.97 3.52
N ASN A 84 7.01 -8.99 2.72
CA ASN A 84 6.14 -9.46 1.63
C ASN A 84 5.01 -10.40 2.11
N GLN A 85 5.05 -10.89 3.33
CA GLN A 85 3.94 -11.63 3.92
C GLN A 85 2.79 -10.69 4.23
N THR A 86 1.55 -11.09 3.89
CA THR A 86 0.36 -10.22 4.03
C THR A 86 0.21 -9.65 5.44
N ALA A 87 0.37 -10.46 6.48
CA ALA A 87 0.27 -10.00 7.86
C ALA A 87 1.28 -8.90 8.20
N ILE A 88 2.47 -8.94 7.58
CA ILE A 88 3.54 -7.96 7.81
C ILE A 88 3.37 -6.74 6.90
N SER A 89 3.06 -6.97 5.61
CA SER A 89 2.89 -5.88 4.64
C SER A 89 1.79 -4.90 5.05
N GLN A 90 0.70 -5.40 5.65
CA GLN A 90 -0.41 -4.55 6.12
C GLN A 90 0.06 -3.55 7.18
N VAL A 91 0.70 -4.03 8.24
CA VAL A 91 1.19 -3.15 9.32
C VAL A 91 2.39 -2.31 8.87
N ALA A 92 3.23 -2.82 7.97
CA ALA A 92 4.38 -2.10 7.44
C ALA A 92 3.97 -0.90 6.58
N LEU A 93 3.03 -1.08 5.66
CA LEU A 93 2.50 -0.01 4.82
C LEU A 93 1.77 1.04 5.65
N PHE A 94 0.88 0.61 6.55
CA PHE A 94 0.20 1.53 7.46
C PHE A 94 1.20 2.39 8.24
N THR A 95 2.19 1.75 8.86
CA THR A 95 3.22 2.43 9.67
C THR A 95 4.01 3.44 8.84
N PHE A 96 4.43 3.03 7.64
CA PHE A 96 5.18 3.89 6.73
C PHE A 96 4.37 5.11 6.27
N GLU A 97 3.16 4.90 5.79
CA GLU A 97 2.30 5.95 5.25
C GLU A 97 1.84 6.93 6.34
N TYR A 98 1.49 6.43 7.52
CA TYR A 98 1.22 7.27 8.69
C TYR A 98 2.43 8.13 9.04
N SER A 99 3.63 7.54 9.11
CA SER A 99 4.85 8.26 9.46
C SER A 99 5.22 9.31 8.40
N MET A 100 4.97 9.03 7.12
CA MET A 100 5.13 10.01 6.05
C MET A 100 4.19 11.19 6.21
N THR A 101 2.94 10.94 6.61
CA THR A 101 1.97 12.02 6.85
C THR A 101 2.42 12.91 8.01
N ARG A 102 2.89 12.32 9.12
CA ARG A 102 3.46 13.10 10.25
C ARG A 102 4.66 13.95 9.81
N LEU A 103 5.53 13.42 8.97
CA LEU A 103 6.66 14.16 8.42
C LEU A 103 6.19 15.34 7.55
N LEU A 104 5.27 15.09 6.61
CA LEU A 104 4.73 16.12 5.73
C LEU A 104 4.02 17.24 6.53
N GLU A 105 3.24 16.88 7.54
CA GLU A 105 2.60 17.83 8.43
C GLU A 105 3.62 18.69 9.20
N SER A 106 4.73 18.11 9.63
CA SER A 106 5.81 18.86 10.30
C SER A 106 6.44 19.92 9.39
N TYR A 107 6.35 19.73 8.08
CA TYR A 107 6.74 20.71 7.06
C TYR A 107 5.61 21.70 6.70
N GLY A 108 4.48 21.62 7.39
CA GLY A 108 3.35 22.52 7.19
C GLY A 108 2.40 22.11 6.07
N VAL A 109 2.54 20.90 5.54
CA VAL A 109 1.59 20.33 4.57
C VAL A 109 0.27 20.07 5.27
N LYS A 110 -0.83 20.65 4.73
CA LYS A 110 -2.19 20.46 5.25
C LYS A 110 -3.08 19.97 4.13
N PRO A 111 -3.39 18.66 4.09
CA PRO A 111 -4.26 18.13 3.07
C PRO A 111 -5.70 18.62 3.23
N SER A 112 -6.39 18.84 2.12
CA SER A 112 -7.82 19.14 2.05
C SER A 112 -8.67 17.88 1.90
N GLY A 113 -8.04 16.76 1.54
CA GLY A 113 -8.69 15.47 1.38
C GLY A 113 -7.69 14.33 1.45
N LEU A 114 -8.18 13.16 1.79
CA LEU A 114 -7.43 11.94 1.94
C LEU A 114 -8.13 10.84 1.15
N VAL A 115 -7.39 10.06 0.38
CA VAL A 115 -7.91 8.94 -0.43
C VAL A 115 -7.00 7.74 -0.21
N GLY A 116 -7.57 6.60 0.10
CA GLY A 116 -6.83 5.35 0.28
C GLY A 116 -7.22 4.30 -0.76
N HIS A 117 -6.29 3.40 -1.05
CA HIS A 117 -6.55 2.16 -1.78
C HIS A 117 -6.29 0.96 -0.87
N SER A 118 -7.30 0.10 -0.65
CA SER A 118 -7.17 -1.09 0.22
C SER A 118 -6.67 -0.71 1.62
N ILE A 119 -5.45 -1.15 2.03
CA ILE A 119 -4.85 -0.81 3.32
C ILE A 119 -4.69 0.71 3.52
N GLY A 120 -4.45 1.46 2.46
CA GLY A 120 -4.33 2.91 2.51
C GLY A 120 -5.61 3.62 2.97
N GLU A 121 -6.79 2.99 2.83
CA GLU A 121 -8.04 3.54 3.38
C GLU A 121 -8.03 3.60 4.90
N TYR A 122 -7.37 2.65 5.57
CA TYR A 122 -7.19 2.66 7.03
C TYR A 122 -6.27 3.79 7.48
N VAL A 123 -5.24 4.09 6.69
CA VAL A 123 -4.38 5.26 6.94
C VAL A 123 -5.19 6.54 6.77
N ALA A 124 -5.90 6.69 5.65
CA ALA A 124 -6.76 7.84 5.38
C ALA A 124 -7.80 8.07 6.48
N ALA A 125 -8.44 7.00 6.97
CA ALA A 125 -9.44 7.06 8.02
C ALA A 125 -8.83 7.44 9.38
N CYS A 126 -7.66 6.89 9.73
CA CYS A 126 -6.92 7.27 10.94
C CYS A 126 -6.51 8.75 10.89
N GLU A 127 -5.95 9.21 9.79
CA GLU A 127 -5.55 10.61 9.58
C GLU A 127 -6.74 11.58 9.58
N ALA A 128 -7.91 11.12 9.13
CA ALA A 128 -9.15 11.88 9.20
C ALA A 128 -9.80 11.88 10.61
N GLY A 129 -9.22 11.17 11.58
CA GLY A 129 -9.75 11.09 12.95
C GLY A 129 -11.00 10.21 13.09
N VAL A 130 -11.24 9.29 12.14
CA VAL A 130 -12.36 8.32 12.23
C VAL A 130 -12.13 7.35 13.39
N PHE A 131 -10.89 6.95 13.63
CA PHE A 131 -10.46 6.13 14.78
C PHE A 131 -9.05 6.54 15.24
N SER A 132 -8.70 6.13 16.45
CA SER A 132 -7.38 6.40 17.03
C SER A 132 -6.28 5.62 16.33
N LEU A 133 -5.01 6.02 16.55
CA LEU A 133 -3.87 5.26 16.04
C LEU A 133 -3.84 3.83 16.61
N GLU A 134 -4.16 3.69 17.90
CA GLU A 134 -4.20 2.40 18.57
C GLU A 134 -5.25 1.48 17.94
N ASP A 135 -6.46 1.99 17.71
CA ASP A 135 -7.54 1.23 17.07
C ASP A 135 -7.21 0.88 15.62
N ALA A 136 -6.62 1.83 14.88
CA ALA A 136 -6.17 1.62 13.51
C ALA A 136 -5.16 0.47 13.42
N ILE A 137 -4.14 0.48 14.28
CA ILE A 137 -3.11 -0.56 14.32
C ILE A 137 -3.71 -1.91 14.68
N LEU A 138 -4.62 -1.96 15.67
CA LEU A 138 -5.30 -3.19 16.04
C LEU A 138 -6.10 -3.77 14.87
N LEU A 139 -6.88 -2.93 14.19
CA LEU A 139 -7.66 -3.33 13.00
C LEU A 139 -6.78 -3.84 11.87
N VAL A 140 -5.71 -3.11 11.55
CA VAL A 140 -4.80 -3.46 10.45
C VAL A 140 -4.02 -4.74 10.75
N LYS A 141 -3.57 -4.92 12.00
CA LYS A 141 -2.90 -6.13 12.46
C LYS A 141 -3.82 -7.34 12.33
N GLU A 142 -5.06 -7.23 12.82
CA GLU A 142 -6.04 -8.32 12.73
C GLU A 142 -6.47 -8.60 11.29
N ARG A 143 -6.67 -7.55 10.47
CA ARG A 143 -6.92 -7.71 9.04
C ARG A 143 -5.81 -8.49 8.35
N GLY A 144 -4.55 -8.11 8.58
CA GLY A 144 -3.40 -8.80 8.00
C GLY A 144 -3.32 -10.27 8.43
N ARG A 145 -3.55 -10.55 9.72
CA ARG A 145 -3.59 -11.91 10.28
C ARG A 145 -4.69 -12.76 9.64
N LEU A 146 -5.90 -12.22 9.53
CA LEU A 146 -7.03 -12.93 8.94
C LEU A 146 -6.79 -13.21 7.46
N MET A 147 -6.33 -12.22 6.69
CA MET A 147 -5.98 -12.41 5.27
C MET A 147 -4.92 -13.48 5.10
N GLN A 148 -3.86 -13.46 5.92
CA GLN A 148 -2.78 -14.46 5.88
C GLN A 148 -3.28 -15.87 6.23
N SER A 149 -4.35 -16.02 6.99
CA SER A 149 -4.92 -17.32 7.38
C SER A 149 -5.90 -17.90 6.36
N MET A 150 -6.25 -17.13 5.32
CA MET A 150 -7.15 -17.61 4.27
C MET A 150 -6.43 -18.59 3.35
N GLN A 151 -7.20 -19.36 2.59
CA GLN A 151 -6.65 -20.22 1.55
C GLN A 151 -5.96 -19.37 0.47
N ASP A 152 -4.82 -19.87 -0.03
CA ASP A 152 -4.07 -19.22 -1.11
C ASP A 152 -4.97 -18.93 -2.31
N GLY A 153 -5.03 -17.67 -2.65
CA GLY A 153 -5.73 -17.15 -3.82
C GLY A 153 -4.77 -16.57 -4.85
N THR A 154 -5.34 -16.09 -5.91
CA THR A 154 -4.61 -15.32 -6.91
C THR A 154 -5.49 -14.25 -7.52
N MET A 155 -4.87 -13.20 -8.04
CA MET A 155 -5.54 -12.09 -8.71
C MET A 155 -4.91 -11.83 -10.06
N ILE A 156 -5.76 -11.48 -11.03
CA ILE A 156 -5.32 -10.99 -12.34
C ILE A 156 -5.94 -9.63 -12.64
N ALA A 157 -5.15 -8.76 -13.25
CA ALA A 157 -5.62 -7.52 -13.84
C ALA A 157 -5.96 -7.74 -15.31
N ILE A 158 -7.17 -7.36 -15.70
CA ILE A 158 -7.68 -7.50 -17.07
C ILE A 158 -7.95 -6.10 -17.62
N PRO A 159 -7.39 -5.69 -18.77
CA PRO A 159 -7.60 -4.38 -19.35
C PRO A 159 -8.96 -4.30 -20.08
N LEU A 160 -10.03 -4.55 -19.36
CA LEU A 160 -11.41 -4.52 -19.83
C LEU A 160 -12.32 -3.81 -18.82
N PRO A 161 -13.44 -3.20 -19.32
CA PRO A 161 -14.46 -2.62 -18.47
C PRO A 161 -15.14 -3.67 -17.57
N GLU A 162 -15.59 -3.24 -16.39
CA GLU A 162 -16.33 -4.06 -15.44
C GLU A 162 -17.42 -4.91 -16.08
N LYS A 163 -18.29 -4.28 -16.88
CA LYS A 163 -19.42 -4.94 -17.54
C LYS A 163 -18.96 -6.14 -18.38
N THR A 164 -17.92 -5.95 -19.18
CA THR A 164 -17.38 -7.01 -20.07
C THR A 164 -16.80 -8.14 -19.24
N VAL A 165 -16.08 -7.85 -18.14
CA VAL A 165 -15.52 -8.87 -17.28
C VAL A 165 -16.63 -9.65 -16.57
N ARG A 166 -17.66 -9.00 -16.04
CA ARG A 166 -18.81 -9.67 -15.39
C ARG A 166 -19.55 -10.63 -16.32
N GLU A 167 -19.68 -10.30 -17.62
CA GLU A 167 -20.35 -11.15 -18.62
C GLU A 167 -19.58 -12.45 -18.92
N MET A 168 -18.26 -12.50 -18.67
CA MET A 168 -17.42 -13.67 -18.92
C MET A 168 -16.94 -14.36 -17.63
N LEU A 169 -17.21 -13.78 -16.46
CA LEU A 169 -16.68 -14.24 -15.19
C LEU A 169 -17.39 -15.53 -14.75
N PRO A 170 -16.62 -16.64 -14.52
CA PRO A 170 -17.18 -17.84 -13.91
C PRO A 170 -17.72 -17.59 -12.50
N GLU A 171 -18.71 -18.37 -12.06
CA GLU A 171 -19.33 -18.25 -10.74
C GLU A 171 -18.31 -18.43 -9.58
N ALA A 172 -17.27 -19.25 -9.80
CA ALA A 172 -16.21 -19.51 -8.83
C ALA A 172 -15.23 -18.35 -8.65
N LEU A 173 -15.26 -17.34 -9.54
CA LEU A 173 -14.36 -16.19 -9.48
C LEU A 173 -15.11 -14.91 -9.14
N HIS A 174 -14.42 -13.95 -8.54
CA HIS A 174 -15.01 -12.70 -8.09
C HIS A 174 -14.32 -11.50 -8.71
N LEU A 175 -15.13 -10.49 -9.10
CA LEU A 175 -14.60 -9.18 -9.42
C LEU A 175 -14.20 -8.48 -8.11
N ALA A 176 -12.89 -8.41 -7.87
CA ALA A 176 -12.34 -7.88 -6.62
C ALA A 176 -12.31 -6.35 -6.60
N VAL A 177 -11.88 -5.73 -7.69
CA VAL A 177 -11.68 -4.26 -7.78
C VAL A 177 -11.90 -3.79 -9.22
N VAL A 178 -12.41 -2.58 -9.36
CA VAL A 178 -12.44 -1.81 -10.62
C VAL A 178 -11.49 -0.63 -10.46
N ASN A 179 -10.28 -0.74 -11.00
CA ASN A 179 -9.23 0.27 -10.86
C ASN A 179 -9.31 1.40 -11.90
N GLY A 180 -10.25 1.31 -12.81
CA GLY A 180 -10.48 2.33 -13.84
C GLY A 180 -11.50 1.89 -14.88
N PRO A 181 -11.88 2.75 -15.81
CA PRO A 181 -12.92 2.45 -16.81
C PRO A 181 -12.65 1.17 -17.63
N ASN A 182 -11.38 0.85 -17.81
CA ASN A 182 -10.92 -0.30 -18.59
C ASN A 182 -9.90 -1.18 -17.83
N ILE A 183 -9.98 -1.22 -16.50
CA ILE A 183 -9.08 -2.05 -15.68
C ILE A 183 -9.89 -2.68 -14.57
N SER A 184 -10.10 -3.97 -14.67
CA SER A 184 -10.81 -4.80 -13.69
C SER A 184 -9.88 -5.84 -13.09
N ILE A 185 -10.03 -6.12 -11.80
CA ILE A 185 -9.25 -7.12 -11.08
C ILE A 185 -10.19 -8.26 -10.69
N VAL A 186 -9.79 -9.47 -11.05
CA VAL A 186 -10.50 -10.71 -10.73
C VAL A 186 -9.67 -11.50 -9.71
N SER A 187 -10.34 -12.08 -8.73
CA SER A 187 -9.75 -12.94 -7.70
C SER A 187 -10.46 -14.28 -7.61
N GLY A 188 -9.74 -15.28 -7.14
CA GLY A 188 -10.27 -16.62 -6.88
C GLY A 188 -9.19 -17.61 -6.50
N THR A 189 -9.56 -18.90 -6.42
CA THR A 189 -8.59 -19.96 -6.17
C THR A 189 -7.62 -20.09 -7.35
N ARG A 190 -6.44 -20.61 -7.10
CA ARG A 190 -5.43 -20.81 -8.16
C ARG A 190 -5.96 -21.67 -9.31
N GLY A 191 -6.67 -22.77 -9.00
CA GLY A 191 -7.18 -23.68 -10.03
C GLY A 191 -8.27 -23.06 -10.91
N ASP A 192 -9.23 -22.34 -10.29
CA ASP A 192 -10.30 -21.65 -11.03
C ASP A 192 -9.72 -20.52 -11.90
N MET A 193 -8.71 -19.83 -11.37
CA MET A 193 -8.03 -18.76 -12.09
C MET A 193 -7.28 -19.28 -13.32
N GLU A 194 -6.55 -20.38 -13.20
CA GLU A 194 -5.84 -20.99 -14.34
C GLU A 194 -6.80 -21.39 -15.47
N MET A 195 -7.97 -21.92 -15.13
CA MET A 195 -8.99 -22.20 -16.12
C MET A 195 -9.54 -20.93 -16.80
N PHE A 196 -9.64 -19.87 -16.06
CA PHE A 196 -10.11 -18.59 -16.61
C PHE A 196 -9.05 -17.91 -17.47
N GLU A 197 -7.80 -17.94 -17.07
CA GLU A 197 -6.66 -17.43 -17.83
C GLU A 197 -6.58 -18.11 -19.22
N ASN A 198 -6.71 -19.45 -19.28
CA ASN A 198 -6.74 -20.19 -20.54
C ASN A 198 -7.88 -19.69 -21.46
N ARG A 199 -9.07 -19.41 -20.91
CA ARG A 199 -10.18 -18.84 -21.68
C ARG A 199 -9.91 -17.43 -22.19
N LEU A 200 -9.18 -16.61 -21.41
CA LEU A 200 -8.78 -15.28 -21.84
C LEU A 200 -7.77 -15.34 -22.97
N GLU A 201 -6.79 -16.27 -22.88
CA GLU A 201 -5.81 -16.51 -23.93
C GLU A 201 -6.45 -17.00 -25.24
N GLU A 202 -7.39 -17.95 -25.17
CA GLU A 202 -8.16 -18.42 -26.34
C GLU A 202 -8.92 -17.29 -27.04
N LYS A 203 -9.35 -16.28 -26.28
CA LYS A 203 -10.03 -15.09 -26.81
C LYS A 203 -9.08 -13.95 -27.20
N GLY A 204 -7.76 -14.13 -27.05
CA GLY A 204 -6.77 -13.11 -27.32
C GLY A 204 -6.83 -11.92 -26.33
N ILE A 205 -7.38 -12.12 -25.14
CA ILE A 205 -7.49 -11.09 -24.11
C ILE A 205 -6.25 -11.12 -23.22
N MET A 206 -5.51 -10.04 -23.19
CA MET A 206 -4.35 -9.90 -22.31
C MET A 206 -4.78 -9.78 -20.84
N PHE A 207 -3.97 -10.32 -19.95
CA PHE A 207 -4.10 -10.16 -18.50
C PHE A 207 -2.71 -10.12 -17.86
N ARG A 208 -2.65 -9.68 -16.61
CA ARG A 208 -1.43 -9.67 -15.82
C ARG A 208 -1.71 -10.25 -14.44
N ARG A 209 -1.00 -11.31 -14.06
CA ARG A 209 -1.03 -11.81 -12.69
C ARG A 209 -0.46 -10.75 -11.74
N MET A 210 -1.17 -10.54 -10.63
CA MET A 210 -0.71 -9.67 -9.56
C MET A 210 0.15 -10.48 -8.58
N VAL A 211 1.17 -9.82 -8.05
CA VAL A 211 1.97 -10.42 -6.98
C VAL A 211 1.18 -10.28 -5.67
N THR A 212 0.48 -11.32 -5.31
CA THR A 212 -0.23 -11.42 -4.03
C THR A 212 0.26 -12.66 -3.32
N SER A 213 0.38 -12.59 -1.99
CA SER A 213 0.69 -13.77 -1.16
C SER A 213 -0.58 -14.56 -0.78
N HIS A 214 -1.73 -13.92 -0.86
CA HIS A 214 -3.08 -14.47 -0.57
C HIS A 214 -4.12 -13.70 -1.38
#